data_7d5ab244c78f6243aa85247da53c49b1
#
_entry.id   7d5ab244c78f6243aa85247da53c49b1
#
_cell.length_a   1.000
_cell.length_b   1.000
_cell.length_c   1.000
_cell.angle_alpha   90.00
_cell.angle_beta   90.00
_cell.angle_gamma   90.00
#
_symmetry.space_group_name_H-M   'P 1'
#
loop_
_entity.id
_entity.type
_entity.pdbx_description
1 polymer ?
#
loop_
_entity_poly.entity_id
_entity_poly.type
_entity_poly.pdbx_seq_one_letter_code
_entity_poly.pdbx_strand_id
1 'polypeptide(L)'
;MKSLEGIRERRENLLIDMKKDTEAKKEIVQTMDKLTQELEELNATLIQKEEIKNEFDKVISNTEMAYYKLLEGSQTLLAILKRDEASLQKKLNEN
;
A
#
# COMPACT_ATOMS: atom_id res chain seq x y z
N MET A 1 58.52 6.57 37.27
CA MET A 1 58.87 5.38 36.46
C MET A 1 58.23 5.45 35.10
N LYS A 2 59.00 5.32 34.03
CA LYS A 2 58.52 5.42 32.65
C LYS A 2 57.44 4.38 32.31
N SER A 3 57.59 3.16 32.87
CA SER A 3 56.60 2.09 32.64
C SER A 3 55.21 2.41 33.21
N LEU A 4 55.17 2.97 34.40
CA LEU A 4 53.91 3.34 35.04
C LEU A 4 53.28 4.54 34.37
N GLU A 5 54.07 5.52 33.97
CA GLU A 5 53.61 6.68 33.21
C GLU A 5 53.04 6.27 31.84
N GLY A 6 53.71 5.34 31.15
CA GLY A 6 53.25 4.79 29.90
C GLY A 6 51.90 4.06 30.04
N ILE A 7 51.72 3.28 31.11
CA ILE A 7 50.48 2.58 31.40
C ILE A 7 49.36 3.57 31.71
N ARG A 8 49.62 4.60 32.48
CA ARG A 8 48.63 5.66 32.78
C ARG A 8 48.20 6.42 31.53
N GLU A 9 49.17 6.74 30.68
CA GLU A 9 48.89 7.41 29.41
C GLU A 9 48.01 6.56 28.51
N ARG A 10 48.31 5.27 28.37
CA ARG A 10 47.49 4.33 27.62
C ARG A 10 46.09 4.22 28.19
N ARG A 11 45.96 4.20 29.51
CA ARG A 11 44.67 4.21 30.18
C ARG A 11 43.86 5.47 29.85
N GLU A 12 44.50 6.63 29.91
CA GLU A 12 43.84 7.90 29.58
C GLU A 12 43.38 7.94 28.12
N ASN A 13 44.22 7.47 27.20
CA ASN A 13 43.86 7.37 25.79
C ASN A 13 42.69 6.42 25.57
N LEU A 14 42.68 5.30 26.29
CA LEU A 14 41.60 4.35 26.23
C LEU A 14 40.28 4.94 26.78
N LEU A 15 40.34 5.70 27.86
CA LEU A 15 39.19 6.37 28.44
C LEU A 15 38.61 7.42 27.47
N ILE A 16 39.46 8.13 26.74
CA ILE A 16 39.02 9.08 25.70
C ILE A 16 38.32 8.34 24.55
N ASP A 17 38.92 7.23 24.10
CA ASP A 17 38.33 6.41 23.06
C ASP A 17 36.99 5.82 23.49
N MET A 18 36.91 5.32 24.72
CA MET A 18 35.64 4.79 25.26
C MET A 18 34.55 5.86 25.33
N LYS A 19 34.92 7.09 25.66
CA LYS A 19 33.98 8.21 25.69
C LYS A 19 33.45 8.51 24.31
N LYS A 20 34.29 8.49 23.28
CA LYS A 20 33.89 8.67 21.89
C LYS A 20 32.95 7.56 21.43
N ASP A 21 33.30 6.31 21.77
CA ASP A 21 32.47 5.15 21.42
C ASP A 21 31.13 5.20 22.13
N THR A 22 31.08 5.65 23.37
CA THR A 22 29.84 5.81 24.13
C THR A 22 28.94 6.86 23.51
N GLU A 23 29.51 7.98 23.08
CA GLU A 23 28.74 9.03 22.39
C GLU A 23 28.21 8.55 21.03
N ALA A 24 29.06 7.83 20.28
CA ALA A 24 28.64 7.25 19.00
C ALA A 24 27.50 6.25 19.18
N LYS A 25 27.60 5.38 20.20
CA LYS A 25 26.54 4.44 20.55
C LYS A 25 25.24 5.16 20.89
N LYS A 26 25.32 6.23 21.66
CA LYS A 26 24.16 7.03 22.05
C LYS A 26 23.44 7.62 20.84
N GLU A 27 24.18 8.16 19.89
CA GLU A 27 23.63 8.70 18.65
C GLU A 27 22.95 7.63 17.82
N ILE A 28 23.55 6.46 17.70
CA ILE A 28 22.98 5.32 16.98
C ILE A 28 21.68 4.87 17.63
N VAL A 29 21.65 4.75 18.96
CA VAL A 29 20.43 4.37 19.69
C VAL A 29 19.30 5.38 19.45
N GLN A 30 19.61 6.68 19.49
CA GLN A 30 18.64 7.73 19.22
C GLN A 30 18.09 7.64 17.79
N THR A 31 18.96 7.36 16.83
CA THR A 31 18.56 7.17 15.42
C THR A 31 17.69 5.94 15.27
N MET A 32 18.01 4.84 15.93
CA MET A 32 17.21 3.62 15.93
C MET A 32 15.81 3.85 16.50
N ASP A 33 15.71 4.57 17.61
CA ASP A 33 14.43 4.91 18.22
C ASP A 33 13.56 5.74 17.28
N LYS A 34 14.17 6.72 16.63
CA LYS A 34 13.49 7.55 15.64
C LYS A 34 12.99 6.74 14.45
N LEU A 35 13.84 5.86 13.92
CA LEU A 35 13.49 4.99 12.79
C LEU A 35 12.41 3.99 13.17
N THR A 36 12.43 3.45 14.38
CA THR A 36 11.40 2.57 14.89
C THR A 36 10.04 3.27 14.93
N GLN A 37 10.03 4.52 15.39
CA GLN A 37 8.81 5.32 15.44
C GLN A 37 8.28 5.62 14.04
N GLU A 38 9.15 6.00 13.11
CA GLU A 38 8.79 6.23 11.72
C GLU A 38 8.23 4.98 11.05
N LEU A 39 8.80 3.81 11.37
CA LEU A 39 8.33 2.53 10.87
C LEU A 39 6.92 2.21 11.38
N GLU A 40 6.64 2.44 12.65
CA GLU A 40 5.31 2.25 13.23
C GLU A 40 4.27 3.14 12.55
N GLU A 41 4.61 4.40 12.31
CA GLU A 41 3.74 5.35 11.62
C GLU A 41 3.45 4.92 10.18
N LEU A 42 4.49 4.47 9.46
CA LEU A 42 4.35 3.97 8.09
C LEU A 42 3.50 2.71 8.03
N ASN A 43 3.69 1.79 8.96
CA ASN A 43 2.88 0.58 9.01
C ASN A 43 1.41 0.89 9.24
N ALA A 44 1.10 1.82 10.15
CA ALA A 44 -0.26 2.28 10.37
C ALA A 44 -0.88 2.91 9.12
N THR A 45 -0.12 3.74 8.42
CA THR A 45 -0.54 4.37 7.18
C THR A 45 -0.79 3.34 6.08
N LEU A 46 0.07 2.35 5.95
CA LEU A 46 -0.08 1.27 4.96
C LEU A 46 -1.33 0.44 5.21
N ILE A 47 -1.62 0.11 6.47
CA ILE A 47 -2.84 -0.63 6.84
C ILE A 47 -4.08 0.17 6.43
N GLN A 48 -4.10 1.46 6.73
CA GLN A 48 -5.21 2.34 6.38
C GLN A 48 -5.40 2.44 4.87
N LYS A 49 -4.32 2.62 4.12
CA LYS A 49 -4.36 2.71 2.66
C LYS A 49 -4.81 1.40 2.02
N GLU A 50 -4.42 0.27 2.59
CA GLU A 50 -4.85 -1.04 2.10
C GLU A 50 -6.36 -1.23 2.29
N GLU A 51 -6.91 -0.80 3.43
CA GLU A 51 -8.36 -0.82 3.66
C GLU A 51 -9.10 0.03 2.64
N ILE A 52 -8.61 1.23 2.37
CA ILE A 52 -9.20 2.13 1.37
C ILE A 52 -9.11 1.51 -0.03
N LYS A 53 -7.96 0.95 -0.38
CA LYS A 53 -7.78 0.24 -1.65
C LYS A 53 -8.80 -0.88 -1.80
N ASN A 54 -9.02 -1.67 -0.75
CA ASN A 54 -9.99 -2.77 -0.77
C ASN A 54 -11.43 -2.26 -0.96
N GLU A 55 -11.76 -1.10 -0.41
CA GLU A 55 -13.04 -0.45 -0.64
C GLU A 55 -13.20 -0.01 -2.10
N PHE A 56 -12.16 0.58 -2.69
CA PHE A 56 -12.13 0.90 -4.11
C PHE A 56 -12.32 -0.34 -4.98
N ASP A 57 -11.61 -1.42 -4.68
CA ASP A 57 -11.73 -2.68 -5.42
C ASP A 57 -13.16 -3.21 -5.39
N LYS A 58 -13.82 -3.09 -4.25
CA LYS A 58 -15.21 -3.51 -4.08
C LYS A 58 -16.17 -2.68 -4.92
N VAL A 59 -16.02 -1.36 -4.90
CA VAL A 59 -16.82 -0.44 -5.70
C VAL A 59 -16.63 -0.71 -7.19
N ILE A 60 -15.39 -0.88 -7.62
CA ILE A 60 -15.04 -1.19 -9.01
C ILE A 60 -15.72 -2.49 -9.44
N SER A 61 -15.57 -3.56 -8.65
CA SER A 61 -16.17 -4.86 -8.95
C SER A 61 -17.70 -4.77 -9.05
N ASN A 62 -18.34 -4.09 -8.11
CA ASN A 62 -19.80 -3.92 -8.10
C ASN A 62 -20.27 -3.11 -9.30
N THR A 63 -19.55 -2.06 -9.67
CA THR A 63 -19.87 -1.21 -10.81
C THR A 63 -19.69 -1.97 -12.12
N GLU A 64 -18.63 -2.75 -12.26
CA GLU A 64 -18.43 -3.60 -13.44
C GLU A 64 -19.54 -4.63 -13.60
N MET A 65 -19.93 -5.28 -12.50
CA MET A 65 -21.04 -6.25 -12.53
C MET A 65 -22.35 -5.58 -12.96
N ALA A 66 -22.65 -4.40 -12.44
CA ALA A 66 -23.83 -3.65 -12.82
C ALA A 66 -23.80 -3.24 -14.30
N TYR A 67 -22.64 -2.81 -14.77
CA TYR A 67 -22.43 -2.46 -16.18
C TYR A 67 -22.68 -3.66 -17.11
N TYR A 68 -22.12 -4.81 -16.79
CA TYR A 68 -22.31 -6.04 -17.59
C TYR A 68 -23.75 -6.49 -17.59
N LYS A 69 -24.47 -6.38 -16.48
CA LYS A 69 -25.90 -6.70 -16.42
C LYS A 69 -26.72 -5.76 -17.29
N LEU A 70 -26.43 -4.47 -17.29
CA LEU A 70 -27.11 -3.50 -18.16
C LEU A 70 -26.85 -3.80 -19.63
N LEU A 71 -25.61 -4.11 -19.99
CA LEU A 71 -25.24 -4.46 -21.34
C LEU A 71 -25.96 -5.73 -21.81
N GLU A 72 -25.99 -6.76 -20.98
CA GLU A 72 -26.69 -8.01 -21.26
C GLU A 72 -28.19 -7.77 -21.44
N GLY A 73 -28.81 -7.00 -20.56
CA GLY A 73 -30.22 -6.62 -20.67
C GLY A 73 -30.53 -5.82 -21.93
N SER A 74 -29.63 -4.91 -22.30
CA SER A 74 -29.73 -4.13 -23.53
C SER A 74 -29.67 -5.01 -24.78
N GLN A 75 -28.77 -5.97 -24.81
CA GLN A 75 -28.64 -6.93 -25.92
C GLN A 75 -29.88 -7.82 -26.05
N THR A 76 -30.44 -8.27 -24.94
CA THR A 76 -31.65 -9.05 -24.88
C THR A 76 -32.84 -8.24 -25.41
N LEU A 77 -32.99 -6.99 -24.99
CA LEU A 77 -34.03 -6.10 -25.45
C LEU A 77 -33.93 -5.86 -26.96
N LEU A 78 -32.72 -5.61 -27.46
CA LEU A 78 -32.48 -5.41 -28.88
C LEU A 78 -32.88 -6.65 -29.71
N ALA A 79 -32.56 -7.84 -29.23
CA ALA A 79 -32.94 -9.10 -29.88
C ALA A 79 -34.45 -9.27 -29.94
N ILE A 80 -35.17 -8.92 -28.87
CA ILE A 80 -36.65 -8.95 -28.83
C ILE A 80 -37.23 -7.98 -29.83
N LEU A 81 -36.73 -6.75 -29.89
CA LEU A 81 -37.21 -5.73 -30.85
C LEU A 81 -37.01 -6.17 -32.28
N LYS A 82 -35.87 -6.73 -32.62
CA LYS A 82 -35.60 -7.25 -33.97
C LYS A 82 -36.52 -8.39 -34.35
N ARG A 83 -36.81 -9.29 -33.43
CA ARG A 83 -37.73 -10.41 -33.64
C ARG A 83 -39.14 -9.90 -33.86
N ASP A 84 -39.63 -8.96 -33.06
CA ASP A 84 -40.95 -8.39 -33.14
C ASP A 84 -41.13 -7.58 -34.45
N GLU A 85 -40.10 -6.80 -34.82
CA GLU A 85 -40.09 -6.08 -36.10
C GLU A 85 -40.21 -7.04 -37.29
N ALA A 86 -39.44 -8.12 -37.30
CA ALA A 86 -39.50 -9.13 -38.35
C ALA A 86 -40.86 -9.80 -38.41
N SER A 87 -41.47 -10.10 -37.27
CA SER A 87 -42.79 -10.70 -37.18
C SER A 87 -43.88 -9.78 -37.75
N LEU A 88 -43.83 -8.49 -37.40
CA LEU A 88 -44.77 -7.48 -37.91
C LEU A 88 -44.60 -7.25 -39.41
N GLN A 89 -43.35 -7.20 -39.87
CA GLN A 89 -43.07 -7.06 -41.31
C GLN A 89 -43.61 -8.22 -42.11
N LYS A 90 -43.50 -9.45 -41.59
CA LYS A 90 -44.06 -10.63 -42.20
C LYS A 90 -45.57 -10.55 -42.30
N LYS A 91 -46.27 -10.12 -41.26
CA LYS A 91 -47.76 -9.94 -41.30
C LYS A 91 -48.18 -8.90 -42.31
N LEU A 92 -47.41 -7.82 -42.41
CA LEU A 92 -47.70 -6.79 -43.42
C LEU A 92 -47.57 -7.34 -44.82
N ASN A 93 -46.61 -8.17 -45.12
CA ASN A 93 -46.40 -8.75 -46.45
C ASN A 93 -47.43 -9.84 -46.82
N GLU A 94 -48.03 -10.48 -45.82
CA GLU A 94 -49.09 -11.48 -46.05
C GLU A 94 -50.47 -10.86 -46.45
N ASN A 95 -50.62 -9.59 -46.15
CA ASN A 95 -51.79 -8.86 -46.52
C ASN A 95 -51.65 -8.17 -47.88
#